data_59e9d9248ca1c5b913fb9fddbe6f63d5
#
_entry.id   59e9d9248ca1c5b913fb9fddbe6f63d5
#
_cell.length_a   1.000
_cell.length_b   1.000
_cell.length_c   1.000
_cell.angle_alpha   90.00
_cell.angle_beta   90.00
_cell.angle_gamma   90.00
#
_symmetry.space_group_name_H-M   'P 1'
#
loop_
_entity.id
_entity.type
_entity.pdbx_description
1 polymer ?
#
loop_
_entity_poly.entity_id
_entity_poly.type
_entity_poly.pdbx_seq_one_letter_code
_entity_poly.pdbx_strand_id
1 'polypeptide(L)'
;MFAVSVTDQDWFEFLRDREYSGQVNFWTPTPWSVRRLNAGDEWHFLLKSPIRKLSGYGVFQEYREFSIQEAWRLYGIGNGVSTESELVSLTRQYSENNSLHPVTDVHSVIGGVILSNVEFYDDDEYLDPDRIGLDFKRQIVKFKYFDGSLVGSLGLE
;
A
#
# COMPACT_ATOMS: atom_id res chain seq x y z
N MET A 1 -13.56 -7.17 7.76
CA MET A 1 -12.38 -6.48 8.33
C MET A 1 -11.74 -5.61 7.27
N PHE A 2 -11.12 -4.54 7.65
CA PHE A 2 -10.31 -3.72 6.75
C PHE A 2 -9.04 -3.27 7.45
N ALA A 3 -8.05 -2.86 6.66
CA ALA A 3 -6.83 -2.25 7.17
C ALA A 3 -6.69 -0.83 6.61
N VAL A 4 -6.05 0.04 7.39
CA VAL A 4 -5.64 1.37 6.95
C VAL A 4 -4.13 1.42 7.06
N SER A 5 -3.45 1.72 5.96
CA SER A 5 -1.99 1.72 5.90
C SER A 5 -1.44 3.08 5.50
N VAL A 6 -0.39 3.48 6.20
CA VAL A 6 0.38 4.66 5.83
C VAL A 6 1.01 4.43 4.46
N THR A 7 0.76 5.33 3.52
CA THR A 7 1.05 5.15 2.10
C THR A 7 1.94 6.27 1.58
N ASP A 8 2.96 5.90 0.81
CA ASP A 8 3.84 6.85 0.16
C ASP A 8 3.10 7.61 -0.94
N GLN A 9 3.22 8.95 -0.92
CA GLN A 9 2.53 9.82 -1.87
C GLN A 9 2.98 9.56 -3.30
N ASP A 10 4.28 9.37 -3.53
CA ASP A 10 4.82 9.17 -4.88
C ASP A 10 4.30 7.86 -5.50
N TRP A 11 4.26 6.78 -4.71
CA TRP A 11 3.69 5.50 -5.15
C TRP A 11 2.22 5.66 -5.55
N PHE A 12 1.45 6.33 -4.71
CA PHE A 12 0.03 6.55 -4.92
C PHE A 12 -0.24 7.39 -6.17
N GLU A 13 0.43 8.54 -6.29
CA GLU A 13 0.24 9.46 -7.41
C GLU A 13 0.72 8.86 -8.74
N PHE A 14 1.79 8.08 -8.70
CA PHE A 14 2.27 7.36 -9.88
C PHE A 14 1.16 6.50 -10.49
N LEU A 15 0.47 5.72 -9.66
CA LEU A 15 -0.58 4.82 -10.12
C LEU A 15 -1.85 5.57 -10.49
N ARG A 16 -2.27 6.54 -9.67
CA ARG A 16 -3.47 7.33 -9.93
C ARG A 16 -3.37 8.11 -11.23
N ASP A 17 -2.27 8.81 -11.43
CA ASP A 17 -2.11 9.71 -12.58
C ASP A 17 -1.98 8.94 -13.90
N ARG A 18 -1.64 7.67 -13.82
CA ARG A 18 -1.63 6.75 -14.96
C ARG A 18 -2.93 5.99 -15.13
N GLU A 19 -3.90 6.22 -14.27
CA GLU A 19 -5.18 5.51 -14.28
C GLU A 19 -4.98 3.99 -14.30
N TYR A 20 -4.01 3.51 -13.52
CA TYR A 20 -3.65 2.09 -13.50
C TYR A 20 -4.80 1.24 -13.01
N SER A 21 -5.19 0.21 -13.78
CA SER A 21 -6.37 -0.61 -13.49
C SER A 21 -6.06 -2.08 -13.22
N GLY A 22 -4.81 -2.49 -13.28
CA GLY A 22 -4.40 -3.87 -13.00
C GLY A 22 -4.23 -4.13 -11.49
N GLN A 23 -3.72 -5.34 -11.16
CA GLN A 23 -3.31 -5.62 -9.79
C GLN A 23 -2.15 -4.73 -9.39
N VAL A 24 -2.21 -4.20 -8.17
CA VAL A 24 -1.11 -3.40 -7.63
C VAL A 24 -0.40 -4.18 -6.52
N ASN A 25 0.90 -3.94 -6.42
CA ASN A 25 1.71 -4.42 -5.31
C ASN A 25 1.98 -3.25 -4.36
N PHE A 26 1.29 -3.26 -3.22
CA PHE A 26 1.63 -2.38 -2.11
C PHE A 26 2.81 -3.02 -1.40
N TRP A 27 4.03 -2.72 -1.89
CA TRP A 27 5.22 -3.40 -1.41
C TRP A 27 5.69 -2.83 -0.06
N THR A 28 6.31 -3.72 0.71
CA THR A 28 6.95 -3.35 1.96
C THR A 28 8.44 -3.67 1.83
N PRO A 29 9.34 -2.76 2.23
CA PRO A 29 10.79 -2.97 2.04
C PRO A 29 11.32 -4.14 2.86
N THR A 30 10.59 -4.52 3.90
CA THR A 30 10.86 -5.70 4.72
C THR A 30 9.57 -6.48 4.88
N PRO A 31 9.63 -7.81 5.07
CA PRO A 31 8.41 -8.60 5.28
C PRO A 31 7.59 -8.09 6.47
N TRP A 32 6.27 -7.99 6.27
CA TRP A 32 5.32 -7.63 7.31
C TRP A 32 4.51 -8.86 7.72
N SER A 33 3.87 -8.77 8.88
CA SER A 33 2.91 -9.79 9.31
C SER A 33 1.50 -9.29 8.97
N VAL A 34 0.98 -9.71 7.81
CA VAL A 34 -0.38 -9.39 7.36
C VAL A 34 -1.17 -10.68 7.37
N ARG A 35 -1.76 -11.04 8.53
CA ARG A 35 -2.35 -12.37 8.74
C ARG A 35 -3.83 -12.36 9.03
N ARG A 36 -4.41 -11.19 9.33
CA ARG A 36 -5.81 -11.11 9.77
C ARG A 36 -6.79 -10.80 8.63
N LEU A 37 -6.27 -10.40 7.47
CA LEU A 37 -7.10 -10.11 6.31
C LEU A 37 -7.37 -11.38 5.50
N ASN A 38 -8.59 -11.45 4.97
CA ASN A 38 -8.99 -12.47 4.01
C ASN A 38 -9.17 -11.84 2.64
N ALA A 39 -9.06 -12.64 1.58
CA ALA A 39 -9.36 -12.16 0.23
C ALA A 39 -10.75 -11.53 0.20
N GLY A 40 -10.84 -10.33 -0.38
CA GLY A 40 -12.07 -9.53 -0.39
C GLY A 40 -12.13 -8.42 0.65
N ASP A 41 -11.28 -8.46 1.68
CA ASP A 41 -11.19 -7.38 2.65
C ASP A 41 -10.60 -6.11 2.02
N GLU A 42 -10.83 -4.95 2.64
CA GLU A 42 -10.38 -3.66 2.12
C GLU A 42 -9.02 -3.27 2.69
N TRP A 43 -8.20 -2.67 1.83
CA TRP A 43 -6.93 -2.06 2.21
C TRP A 43 -6.97 -0.59 1.82
N HIS A 44 -7.05 0.30 2.82
CA HIS A 44 -7.18 1.74 2.61
C HIS A 44 -5.84 2.44 2.68
N PHE A 45 -5.65 3.43 1.80
CA PHE A 45 -4.42 4.22 1.74
C PHE A 45 -4.58 5.49 2.56
N LEU A 46 -3.73 5.67 3.57
CA LEU A 46 -3.62 6.92 4.30
C LEU A 46 -2.28 7.57 3.92
N LEU A 47 -2.33 8.64 3.16
CA LEU A 47 -1.11 9.30 2.71
C LEU A 47 -0.28 9.80 3.89
N LYS A 48 1.05 9.70 3.76
CA LYS A 48 2.00 10.18 4.76
C LYS A 48 1.83 11.66 5.05
N SER A 49 2.34 12.10 6.21
CA SER A 49 2.39 13.54 6.54
C SER A 49 3.08 14.32 5.41
N PRO A 50 2.64 15.54 5.10
CA PRO A 50 1.67 16.33 5.87
C PRO A 50 0.20 16.05 5.54
N ILE A 51 -0.10 15.27 4.50
CA ILE A 51 -1.48 15.08 4.02
C ILE A 51 -2.34 14.35 5.05
N ARG A 52 -1.95 13.17 5.50
CA ARG A 52 -2.64 12.38 6.53
C ARG A 52 -4.14 12.23 6.27
N LYS A 53 -4.50 11.91 5.02
CA LYS A 53 -5.89 11.67 4.60
C LYS A 53 -6.01 10.35 3.87
N LEU A 54 -7.20 9.75 3.95
CA LEU A 54 -7.53 8.58 3.16
C LEU A 54 -7.69 9.00 1.70
N SER A 55 -6.94 8.36 0.83
CA SER A 55 -6.83 8.73 -0.58
C SER A 55 -7.39 7.68 -1.54
N GLY A 56 -7.79 6.54 -1.02
CA GLY A 56 -8.32 5.45 -1.84
C GLY A 56 -8.24 4.12 -1.11
N TYR A 57 -8.59 3.05 -1.82
CA TYR A 57 -8.51 1.70 -1.27
C TYR A 57 -8.42 0.66 -2.38
N GLY A 58 -7.99 -0.53 -2.01
CA GLY A 58 -8.03 -1.70 -2.89
C GLY A 58 -8.64 -2.89 -2.18
N VAL A 59 -8.95 -3.92 -2.96
CA VAL A 59 -9.47 -5.18 -2.45
C VAL A 59 -8.29 -6.13 -2.24
N PHE A 60 -8.11 -6.56 -1.00
CA PHE A 60 -7.02 -7.46 -0.62
C PHE A 60 -7.19 -8.82 -1.29
N GLN A 61 -6.13 -9.29 -1.95
CA GLN A 61 -6.08 -10.62 -2.55
C GLN A 61 -5.24 -11.56 -1.70
N GLU A 62 -4.01 -11.18 -1.43
CA GLU A 62 -3.07 -11.98 -0.66
C GLU A 62 -1.89 -11.12 -0.21
N TYR A 63 -1.16 -11.61 0.78
CA TYR A 63 0.15 -11.10 1.13
C TYR A 63 1.20 -12.09 0.63
N ARG A 64 2.25 -11.60 -0.02
CA ARG A 64 3.33 -12.42 -0.56
C ARG A 64 4.69 -11.90 -0.14
N GLU A 65 5.65 -12.82 -0.10
CA GLU A 65 7.08 -12.47 0.00
C GLU A 65 7.74 -13.00 -1.26
N PHE A 66 8.51 -12.16 -1.93
CA PHE A 66 9.14 -12.49 -3.20
C PHE A 66 10.38 -11.62 -3.43
N SER A 67 11.22 -12.03 -4.39
CA SER A 67 12.32 -11.19 -4.82
C SER A 67 11.77 -9.97 -5.57
N ILE A 68 12.56 -8.89 -5.59
CA ILE A 68 12.20 -7.69 -6.37
C ILE A 68 12.04 -8.05 -7.84
N GLN A 69 12.91 -8.93 -8.37
CA GLN A 69 12.83 -9.39 -9.75
C GLN A 69 11.48 -10.06 -10.04
N GLU A 70 11.00 -10.89 -9.15
CA GLU A 70 9.71 -11.55 -9.33
C GLU A 70 8.55 -10.54 -9.18
N ALA A 71 8.62 -9.63 -8.21
CA ALA A 71 7.62 -8.57 -8.05
C ALA A 71 7.50 -7.72 -9.32
N TRP A 72 8.63 -7.38 -9.94
CA TRP A 72 8.64 -6.64 -11.19
C TRP A 72 8.05 -7.46 -12.34
N ARG A 73 8.43 -8.71 -12.45
CA ARG A 73 7.92 -9.61 -13.51
C ARG A 73 6.40 -9.79 -13.43
N LEU A 74 5.86 -9.90 -12.20
CA LEU A 74 4.44 -10.15 -11.98
C LEU A 74 3.58 -8.89 -12.14
N TYR A 75 4.04 -7.74 -11.65
CA TYR A 75 3.19 -6.55 -11.54
C TYR A 75 3.68 -5.36 -12.37
N GLY A 76 4.94 -5.35 -12.81
CA GLY A 76 5.47 -4.25 -13.62
C GLY A 76 5.22 -2.89 -12.96
N ILE A 77 4.61 -1.97 -13.70
CA ILE A 77 4.28 -0.63 -13.17
C ILE A 77 3.24 -0.65 -12.06
N GLY A 78 2.55 -1.77 -11.84
CA GLY A 78 1.69 -1.96 -10.68
C GLY A 78 2.44 -1.94 -9.34
N ASN A 79 3.78 -1.97 -9.38
CA ASN A 79 4.62 -1.71 -8.21
C ASN A 79 4.73 -0.22 -7.86
N GLY A 80 4.09 0.66 -8.63
CA GLY A 80 4.12 2.11 -8.37
C GLY A 80 5.41 2.79 -8.79
N VAL A 81 6.18 2.17 -9.67
CA VAL A 81 7.45 2.68 -10.20
C VAL A 81 7.56 2.37 -11.69
N SER A 82 8.41 3.09 -12.40
CA SER A 82 8.53 2.96 -13.85
C SER A 82 9.49 1.87 -14.31
N THR A 83 10.44 1.45 -13.47
CA THR A 83 11.45 0.44 -13.82
C THR A 83 11.78 -0.46 -12.62
N GLU A 84 12.32 -1.65 -12.90
CA GLU A 84 12.83 -2.56 -11.88
C GLU A 84 13.95 -1.91 -11.07
N SER A 85 14.84 -1.16 -11.74
CA SER A 85 15.93 -0.47 -11.08
C SER A 85 15.43 0.55 -10.06
N GLU A 86 14.36 1.27 -10.38
CA GLU A 86 13.73 2.20 -9.45
C GLU A 86 13.12 1.47 -8.25
N LEU A 87 12.53 0.31 -8.47
CA LEU A 87 12.00 -0.51 -7.38
C LEU A 87 13.11 -0.94 -6.41
N VAL A 88 14.27 -1.34 -6.95
CA VAL A 88 15.44 -1.67 -6.11
C VAL A 88 15.88 -0.44 -5.32
N SER A 89 16.00 0.71 -5.97
CA SER A 89 16.47 1.94 -5.30
C SER A 89 15.56 2.37 -4.17
N LEU A 90 14.25 2.36 -4.38
CA LEU A 90 13.27 2.77 -3.36
C LEU A 90 13.20 1.78 -2.21
N THR A 91 13.13 0.49 -2.51
CA THR A 91 13.08 -0.53 -1.44
C THR A 91 14.37 -0.52 -0.62
N ARG A 92 15.52 -0.29 -1.26
CA ARG A 92 16.80 -0.13 -0.56
C ARG A 92 16.75 1.07 0.38
N GLN A 93 16.30 2.22 -0.10
CA GLN A 93 16.20 3.45 0.68
C GLN A 93 15.35 3.25 1.94
N TYR A 94 14.19 2.62 1.80
CA TYR A 94 13.29 2.37 2.92
C TYR A 94 13.75 1.25 3.85
N SER A 95 14.63 0.35 3.40
CA SER A 95 15.15 -0.75 4.22
C SER A 95 16.45 -0.41 4.95
N GLU A 96 17.10 0.69 4.64
CA GLU A 96 18.41 1.06 5.20
C GLU A 96 18.44 1.08 6.73
N ASN A 97 17.35 1.50 7.36
CA ASN A 97 17.23 1.57 8.81
C ASN A 97 16.82 0.23 9.45
N ASN A 98 16.61 -0.80 8.64
CA ASN A 98 16.29 -2.14 9.11
C ASN A 98 17.47 -3.05 8.84
N SER A 99 18.31 -3.21 9.85
CA SER A 99 19.63 -3.85 9.72
C SER A 99 19.60 -5.36 9.50
N LEU A 100 18.47 -6.04 9.73
CA LEU A 100 18.41 -7.50 9.65
C LEU A 100 18.39 -8.03 8.21
N HIS A 101 17.66 -7.35 7.31
CA HIS A 101 17.50 -7.79 5.93
C HIS A 101 17.46 -6.61 4.97
N PRO A 102 18.57 -5.88 4.81
CA PRO A 102 18.60 -4.74 3.89
C PRO A 102 18.45 -5.22 2.45
N VAL A 103 17.76 -4.40 1.63
CA VAL A 103 17.69 -4.63 0.19
C VAL A 103 19.03 -4.27 -0.44
N THR A 104 19.59 -5.18 -1.24
CA THR A 104 20.87 -4.98 -1.92
C THR A 104 20.75 -5.02 -3.43
N ASP A 105 19.91 -5.91 -3.99
CA ASP A 105 19.76 -6.10 -5.42
C ASP A 105 18.39 -6.71 -5.76
N VAL A 106 18.19 -7.08 -7.03
CA VAL A 106 16.93 -7.66 -7.52
C VAL A 106 16.57 -9.01 -6.88
N HIS A 107 17.51 -9.67 -6.25
CA HIS A 107 17.29 -10.96 -5.60
C HIS A 107 16.88 -10.82 -4.13
N SER A 108 16.95 -9.62 -3.59
CA SER A 108 16.50 -9.34 -2.22
C SER A 108 15.00 -9.56 -2.09
N VAL A 109 14.58 -10.11 -0.95
CA VAL A 109 13.17 -10.43 -0.70
C VAL A 109 12.47 -9.23 -0.05
N ILE A 110 11.32 -8.88 -0.59
CA ILE A 110 10.43 -7.85 -0.06
C ILE A 110 9.05 -8.46 0.20
N GLY A 111 8.23 -7.75 0.95
CA GLY A 111 6.83 -8.10 1.12
C GLY A 111 5.96 -7.38 0.11
N GLY A 112 4.77 -7.91 -0.12
CA GLY A 112 3.79 -7.28 -0.99
C GLY A 112 2.37 -7.60 -0.58
N VAL A 113 1.56 -6.57 -0.42
CA VAL A 113 0.12 -6.66 -0.27
C VAL A 113 -0.48 -6.51 -1.66
N ILE A 114 -1.07 -7.58 -2.17
CA ILE A 114 -1.59 -7.60 -3.53
C ILE A 114 -3.05 -7.19 -3.51
N LEU A 115 -3.36 -6.14 -4.28
CA LEU A 115 -4.67 -5.52 -4.32
C LEU A 115 -5.24 -5.54 -5.73
N SER A 116 -6.56 -5.71 -5.83
CA SER A 116 -7.30 -5.58 -7.09
C SER A 116 -8.38 -4.51 -6.92
N ASN A 117 -9.00 -4.13 -8.04
CA ASN A 117 -10.11 -3.16 -8.06
C ASN A 117 -9.79 -1.91 -7.22
N VAL A 118 -8.62 -1.32 -7.48
CA VAL A 118 -8.15 -0.18 -6.70
C VAL A 118 -8.85 1.09 -7.13
N GLU A 119 -9.37 1.83 -6.14
CA GLU A 119 -9.95 3.16 -6.33
C GLU A 119 -8.96 4.20 -5.82
N PHE A 120 -8.55 5.10 -6.71
CA PHE A 120 -7.70 6.23 -6.38
C PHE A 120 -8.55 7.50 -6.39
N TYR A 121 -8.68 8.16 -5.24
CA TYR A 121 -9.48 9.39 -5.16
C TYR A 121 -8.69 10.58 -5.74
N ASP A 122 -9.42 11.55 -6.29
CA ASP A 122 -8.83 12.84 -6.63
C ASP A 122 -8.56 13.65 -5.35
N ASP A 123 -7.68 14.62 -5.44
CA ASP A 123 -7.20 15.39 -4.28
C ASP A 123 -8.33 16.01 -3.45
N ASP A 124 -9.39 16.46 -4.11
CA ASP A 124 -10.54 17.09 -3.46
C ASP A 124 -11.52 16.08 -2.85
N GLU A 125 -11.30 14.79 -3.08
CA GLU A 125 -12.14 13.71 -2.57
C GLU A 125 -11.52 12.97 -1.38
N TYR A 126 -10.33 13.34 -0.95
CA TYR A 126 -9.68 12.71 0.19
C TYR A 126 -10.51 12.85 1.46
N LEU A 127 -10.48 11.81 2.29
CA LEU A 127 -11.28 11.74 3.51
C LEU A 127 -10.38 11.96 4.74
N ASP A 128 -10.80 12.88 5.61
CA ASP A 128 -10.13 13.11 6.88
C ASP A 128 -10.52 12.01 7.87
N PRO A 129 -9.57 11.22 8.40
CA PRO A 129 -9.88 10.14 9.33
C PRO A 129 -10.67 10.63 10.56
N ASP A 130 -10.33 11.80 11.10
CA ASP A 130 -10.99 12.34 12.28
C ASP A 130 -12.46 12.66 12.01
N ARG A 131 -12.76 13.18 10.83
CA ARG A 131 -14.14 13.53 10.45
C ARG A 131 -15.06 12.32 10.28
N ILE A 132 -14.51 11.19 9.90
CA ILE A 132 -15.27 9.94 9.73
C ILE A 132 -15.20 9.05 10.97
N GLY A 133 -14.60 9.54 12.06
CA GLY A 133 -14.53 8.82 13.32
C GLY A 133 -13.57 7.64 13.31
N LEU A 134 -12.56 7.67 12.46
CA LEU A 134 -11.57 6.60 12.36
C LEU A 134 -10.42 6.85 13.33
N ASP A 135 -10.23 5.95 14.29
CA ASP A 135 -9.15 6.03 15.27
C ASP A 135 -7.83 5.58 14.67
N PHE A 136 -7.13 6.50 14.01
CA PHE A 136 -5.82 6.25 13.41
C PHE A 136 -4.82 7.26 13.93
N LYS A 137 -4.03 6.84 14.93
CA LYS A 137 -3.08 7.71 15.64
C LYS A 137 -1.85 8.01 14.78
N ARG A 138 -1.26 9.19 14.99
CA ARG A 138 -0.10 9.65 14.21
C ARG A 138 1.15 8.80 14.41
N GLN A 139 1.28 8.10 15.54
CA GLN A 139 2.41 7.20 15.80
C GLN A 139 2.37 5.92 14.95
N ILE A 140 1.25 5.57 14.34
CA ILE A 140 1.14 4.41 13.47
C ILE A 140 1.93 4.68 12.19
N VAL A 141 2.94 3.84 11.92
CA VAL A 141 3.85 4.02 10.77
C VAL A 141 3.69 2.93 9.71
N LYS A 142 2.95 1.85 10.01
CA LYS A 142 2.68 0.77 9.07
C LYS A 142 1.21 0.70 8.73
N PHE A 143 0.43 -0.03 9.52
CA PHE A 143 -1.01 -0.19 9.31
C PHE A 143 -1.72 -0.59 10.60
N LYS A 144 -3.05 -0.49 10.56
CA LYS A 144 -3.91 -0.90 11.67
C LYS A 144 -5.14 -1.62 11.09
N TYR A 145 -5.55 -2.70 11.76
CA TYR A 145 -6.79 -3.42 11.43
C TYR A 145 -8.00 -2.78 12.10
N PHE A 146 -9.14 -2.89 11.43
CA PHE A 146 -10.45 -2.45 11.93
C PHE A 146 -11.50 -3.51 11.59
N ASP A 147 -12.53 -3.60 12.40
CA ASP A 147 -13.66 -4.48 12.14
C ASP A 147 -14.61 -3.86 11.12
N GLY A 148 -15.31 -4.71 10.37
CA GLY A 148 -16.34 -4.28 9.42
C GLY A 148 -15.78 -3.84 8.07
N SER A 149 -16.55 -3.01 7.38
CA SER A 149 -16.22 -2.45 6.07
C SER A 149 -16.29 -0.92 6.14
N LEU A 150 -15.20 -0.25 5.79
CA LEU A 150 -15.20 1.22 5.74
C LEU A 150 -16.00 1.69 4.53
N VAL A 151 -15.88 1.03 3.39
CA VAL A 151 -16.63 1.35 2.17
C VAL A 151 -18.13 1.25 2.43
N GLY A 152 -18.57 0.15 3.06
CA GLY A 152 -19.98 -0.04 3.42
C GLY A 152 -20.48 1.02 4.40
N SER A 153 -19.69 1.34 5.43
CA SER A 153 -20.10 2.32 6.45
C SER A 153 -20.17 3.74 5.92
N LEU A 154 -19.41 4.08 4.88
CA LEU A 154 -19.41 5.41 4.26
C LEU A 154 -20.35 5.51 3.05
N GLY A 155 -20.92 4.39 2.60
CA GLY A 155 -21.78 4.39 1.43
C GLY A 155 -21.05 4.67 0.12
N LEU A 156 -19.80 4.25 0.01
CA LEU A 156 -18.94 4.49 -1.16
C LEU A 156 -19.09 3.43 -2.25
N GLU A 157 -20.01 2.51 -2.11
CA GLU A 157 -20.24 1.43 -3.10
C GLU A 157 -20.78 1.95 -4.41
#